data_c330c76e8e7495d64a9fafeb82708c97
#
_entry.id   c330c76e8e7495d64a9fafeb82708c97
#
_cell.length_a   1.000
_cell.length_b   1.000
_cell.length_c   1.000
_cell.angle_alpha   90.00
_cell.angle_beta   90.00
_cell.angle_gamma   90.00
#
_symmetry.space_group_name_H-M   'P 1'
#
loop_
_entity.id
_entity.type
_entity.pdbx_description
1 polymer ?
#
loop_
_entity_poly.entity_id
_entity_poly.type
_entity_poly.pdbx_seq_one_letter_code
_entity_poly.pdbx_strand_id
1 'polypeptide(L)'
;MPIKQGSDIRKSGKVFGQGKKTAKTVRAGLYARVSTQDQQTLPMQSRAMREYAARRGWTIAMQVKEVGSGAAQRQRREELMEAARRREIDVVVVWRLDRWGRSVTDLLATLQELAHLGVGFVSLTEALDLTTPAGRAMAGLLAIFAEFEREILRERTRAGLVQARLNGKRLGRPQTAGLQATEIRKMHRAGTSKSEIARRLEIGRTSVRRILAEPISRGRA
;
A
#
# COMPACT_ATOMS: atom_id res chain seq x y z
N MET A 1 -64.26 -61.56 27.51
CA MET A 1 -62.93 -61.65 26.95
C MET A 1 -62.47 -60.21 26.57
N PRO A 2 -61.57 -59.56 27.29
CA PRO A 2 -61.11 -58.23 26.92
C PRO A 2 -59.72 -58.30 26.21
N ILE A 3 -59.63 -57.59 25.14
CA ILE A 3 -58.47 -57.47 24.29
C ILE A 3 -57.49 -56.47 24.96
N LYS A 4 -56.22 -56.87 25.20
CA LYS A 4 -55.13 -56.02 25.66
C LYS A 4 -54.53 -55.23 24.46
N GLN A 5 -54.60 -53.90 24.49
CA GLN A 5 -53.84 -53.03 23.62
C GLN A 5 -52.51 -52.73 24.31
N GLY A 6 -51.44 -53.18 23.70
CA GLY A 6 -50.06 -52.80 24.09
C GLY A 6 -49.70 -51.49 23.45
N SER A 7 -49.42 -50.48 24.27
CA SER A 7 -48.85 -49.18 23.85
C SER A 7 -47.35 -49.26 23.78
N ASP A 8 -46.84 -49.33 22.60
CA ASP A 8 -45.41 -49.30 22.32
C ASP A 8 -44.95 -47.81 22.22
N ILE A 9 -44.37 -47.23 23.30
CA ILE A 9 -43.83 -45.90 23.36
C ILE A 9 -42.37 -45.93 22.80
N ARG A 10 -42.24 -45.65 21.53
CA ARG A 10 -40.91 -45.43 20.91
C ARG A 10 -40.28 -44.18 21.50
N LYS A 11 -39.22 -44.34 22.27
CA LYS A 11 -38.34 -43.29 22.72
C LYS A 11 -37.64 -42.69 21.48
N SER A 12 -38.09 -41.50 21.09
CA SER A 12 -37.40 -40.68 20.11
C SER A 12 -36.01 -40.27 20.65
N GLY A 13 -34.98 -40.87 20.06
CA GLY A 13 -33.59 -40.50 20.36
C GLY A 13 -33.30 -39.04 19.95
N LYS A 14 -32.75 -38.27 20.86
CA LYS A 14 -32.15 -36.98 20.59
C LYS A 14 -30.95 -37.17 19.67
N VAL A 15 -31.13 -37.03 18.38
CA VAL A 15 -30.06 -36.92 17.40
C VAL A 15 -30.06 -35.45 16.99
N PHE A 16 -29.11 -34.70 17.47
CA PHE A 16 -28.41 -33.54 16.91
C PHE A 16 -27.84 -32.76 18.10
N GLY A 17 -26.62 -33.11 18.47
CA GLY A 17 -25.76 -32.23 19.23
C GLY A 17 -25.47 -30.98 18.37
N GLN A 18 -26.17 -29.89 18.66
CA GLN A 18 -25.74 -28.58 18.17
C GLN A 18 -24.39 -28.25 18.85
N GLY A 19 -23.31 -28.64 18.19
CA GLY A 19 -22.01 -28.09 18.51
C GLY A 19 -22.12 -26.57 18.47
N LYS A 20 -22.06 -25.91 19.64
CA LYS A 20 -21.86 -24.45 19.72
C LYS A 20 -20.65 -24.12 18.84
N LYS A 21 -20.88 -23.60 17.64
CA LYS A 21 -19.82 -22.88 16.90
C LYS A 21 -19.37 -21.76 17.83
N THR A 22 -18.24 -21.94 18.49
CA THR A 22 -17.60 -20.86 19.22
C THR A 22 -17.42 -19.72 18.23
N ALA A 23 -18.15 -18.63 18.42
CA ALA A 23 -18.03 -17.45 17.57
C ALA A 23 -16.56 -17.05 17.59
N LYS A 24 -15.90 -17.12 16.42
CA LYS A 24 -14.48 -16.74 16.29
C LYS A 24 -14.35 -15.30 16.74
N THR A 25 -13.66 -15.07 17.84
CA THR A 25 -13.41 -13.72 18.35
C THR A 25 -12.59 -12.93 17.33
N VAL A 26 -13.07 -11.76 16.95
CA VAL A 26 -12.38 -10.87 15.99
C VAL A 26 -11.09 -10.36 16.62
N ARG A 27 -9.98 -10.51 15.92
CA ARG A 27 -8.65 -10.08 16.34
C ARG A 27 -8.36 -8.70 15.78
N ALA A 28 -8.16 -7.71 16.65
CA ALA A 28 -7.92 -6.34 16.30
C ALA A 28 -6.42 -5.99 16.30
N GLY A 29 -5.97 -5.33 15.24
CA GLY A 29 -4.68 -4.64 15.18
C GLY A 29 -4.90 -3.15 15.38
N LEU A 30 -4.28 -2.56 16.41
CA LEU A 30 -4.41 -1.15 16.74
C LEU A 30 -3.21 -0.36 16.21
N TYR A 31 -3.46 0.75 15.54
CA TYR A 31 -2.40 1.63 15.06
C TYR A 31 -2.59 3.07 15.53
N ALA A 32 -1.65 3.58 16.29
CA ALA A 32 -1.58 4.96 16.74
C ALA A 32 -0.32 5.63 16.21
N ARG A 33 -0.46 6.80 15.57
CA ARG A 33 0.67 7.62 15.13
C ARG A 33 0.51 9.05 15.56
N VAL A 34 1.58 9.62 16.08
CA VAL A 34 1.68 11.03 16.47
C VAL A 34 2.94 11.67 15.91
N SER A 35 2.91 13.00 15.77
CA SER A 35 4.13 13.77 15.51
C SER A 35 5.02 13.78 16.76
N THR A 36 6.28 14.17 16.59
CA THR A 36 7.20 14.34 17.73
C THR A 36 6.72 15.39 18.75
N GLN A 37 5.90 16.35 18.30
CA GLN A 37 5.34 17.40 19.14
C GLN A 37 4.09 16.94 19.91
N ASP A 38 3.34 15.97 19.38
CA ASP A 38 2.03 15.52 19.92
C ASP A 38 2.12 14.22 20.74
N GLN A 39 3.30 13.81 21.15
CA GLN A 39 3.52 12.52 21.84
C GLN A 39 2.64 12.33 23.09
N GLN A 40 2.31 13.41 23.79
CA GLN A 40 1.40 13.40 24.94
C GLN A 40 0.00 12.87 24.64
N THR A 41 -0.44 12.90 23.36
CA THR A 41 -1.78 12.40 22.97
C THR A 41 -1.80 10.91 22.70
N LEU A 42 -0.65 10.27 22.52
CA LEU A 42 -0.54 8.86 22.17
C LEU A 42 -1.17 7.90 23.22
N PRO A 43 -1.02 8.11 24.53
CA PRO A 43 -1.70 7.30 25.55
C PRO A 43 -3.22 7.38 25.43
N MET A 44 -3.77 8.58 25.24
CA MET A 44 -5.20 8.84 25.10
C MET A 44 -5.76 8.13 23.85
N GLN A 45 -5.11 8.27 22.68
CA GLN A 45 -5.50 7.58 21.45
C GLN A 45 -5.50 6.06 21.62
N SER A 46 -4.42 5.53 22.21
CA SER A 46 -4.26 4.09 22.49
C SER A 46 -5.34 3.56 23.44
N ARG A 47 -5.72 4.35 24.44
CA ARG A 47 -6.78 4.00 25.39
C ARG A 47 -8.14 3.95 24.68
N ALA A 48 -8.49 4.97 23.93
CA ALA A 48 -9.77 5.05 23.22
C ALA A 48 -9.95 3.90 22.22
N MET A 49 -8.88 3.52 21.48
CA MET A 49 -8.93 2.37 20.56
C MET A 49 -9.12 1.05 21.31
N ARG A 50 -8.47 0.87 22.47
CA ARG A 50 -8.67 -0.32 23.31
C ARG A 50 -10.09 -0.41 23.87
N GLU A 51 -10.63 0.70 24.36
CA GLU A 51 -12.01 0.79 24.84
C GLU A 51 -13.01 0.49 23.73
N TYR A 52 -12.75 0.97 22.51
CA TYR A 52 -13.58 0.65 21.36
C TYR A 52 -13.55 -0.85 21.03
N ALA A 53 -12.36 -1.46 20.96
CA ALA A 53 -12.22 -2.88 20.72
C ALA A 53 -12.91 -3.72 21.81
N ALA A 54 -12.78 -3.34 23.08
CA ALA A 54 -13.44 -4.00 24.21
C ALA A 54 -14.97 -3.93 24.10
N ARG A 55 -15.54 -2.76 23.78
CA ARG A 55 -16.99 -2.62 23.57
C ARG A 55 -17.53 -3.49 22.41
N ARG A 56 -16.68 -3.75 21.41
CA ARG A 56 -17.02 -4.62 20.27
C ARG A 56 -16.77 -6.10 20.55
N GLY A 57 -16.28 -6.45 21.73
CA GLY A 57 -15.91 -7.83 22.09
C GLY A 57 -14.72 -8.38 21.28
N TRP A 58 -13.81 -7.48 20.81
CA TRP A 58 -12.66 -7.85 20.01
C TRP A 58 -11.43 -8.12 20.88
N THR A 59 -10.61 -9.09 20.51
CA THR A 59 -9.33 -9.36 21.14
C THR A 59 -8.25 -8.54 20.44
N ILE A 60 -7.41 -7.85 21.21
CA ILE A 60 -6.28 -7.11 20.66
C ILE A 60 -5.14 -8.07 20.40
N ALA A 61 -4.88 -8.38 19.13
CA ALA A 61 -3.80 -9.24 18.70
C ALA A 61 -2.47 -8.47 18.59
N MET A 62 -2.54 -7.20 18.18
CA MET A 62 -1.35 -6.37 17.96
C MET A 62 -1.66 -4.91 18.26
N GLN A 63 -0.71 -4.21 18.86
CA GLN A 63 -0.76 -2.76 19.04
C GLN A 63 0.53 -2.11 18.58
N VAL A 64 0.42 -1.26 17.58
CA VAL A 64 1.54 -0.53 16.99
C VAL A 64 1.45 0.94 17.36
N LYS A 65 2.55 1.49 17.85
CA LYS A 65 2.70 2.92 18.16
C LYS A 65 3.87 3.48 17.38
N GLU A 66 3.64 4.59 16.70
CA GLU A 66 4.66 5.23 15.87
C GLU A 66 4.75 6.71 16.22
N VAL A 67 5.97 7.19 16.43
CA VAL A 67 6.27 8.60 16.64
C VAL A 67 7.14 9.06 15.48
N GLY A 68 6.67 10.05 14.73
CA GLY A 68 7.42 10.58 13.59
C GLY A 68 6.64 11.59 12.79
N SER A 69 7.35 12.51 12.14
CA SER A 69 6.78 13.53 11.26
C SER A 69 7.02 13.18 9.79
N GLY A 70 6.04 13.45 8.94
CA GLY A 70 6.18 13.48 7.49
C GLY A 70 6.32 12.14 6.77
N ALA A 71 7.14 12.14 5.72
CA ALA A 71 7.33 11.04 4.78
C ALA A 71 8.27 9.93 5.26
N ALA A 72 8.73 9.97 6.52
CA ALA A 72 9.54 8.90 7.08
C ALA A 72 8.85 7.54 6.91
N GLN A 73 9.64 6.54 6.63
CA GLN A 73 9.18 5.18 6.40
C GLN A 73 8.27 4.72 7.56
N ARG A 74 7.01 4.44 7.25
CA ARG A 74 6.05 3.89 8.22
C ARG A 74 6.27 2.38 8.36
N GLN A 75 7.44 2.00 8.83
CA GLN A 75 7.83 0.59 9.01
C GLN A 75 6.84 -0.14 9.91
N ARG A 76 6.40 0.54 10.97
CA ARG A 76 5.47 -0.07 11.92
C ARG A 76 4.05 -0.24 11.38
N ARG A 77 3.60 0.62 10.44
CA ARG A 77 2.35 0.37 9.70
C ARG A 77 2.48 -0.88 8.84
N GLU A 78 3.65 -1.08 8.22
CA GLU A 78 3.89 -2.25 7.38
C GLU A 78 3.87 -3.55 8.19
N GLU A 79 4.39 -3.56 9.42
CA GLU A 79 4.26 -4.70 10.34
C GLU A 79 2.79 -5.12 10.52
N LEU A 80 1.88 -4.14 10.61
CA LEU A 80 0.44 -4.39 10.76
C LEU A 80 -0.19 -4.87 9.44
N MET A 81 0.23 -4.34 8.30
CA MET A 81 -0.17 -4.84 6.98
C MET A 81 0.31 -6.28 6.75
N GLU A 82 1.53 -6.61 7.15
CA GLU A 82 2.05 -7.98 7.13
C GLU A 82 1.22 -8.93 8.00
N ALA A 83 0.83 -8.52 9.20
CA ALA A 83 -0.06 -9.29 10.07
C ALA A 83 -1.44 -9.51 9.41
N ALA A 84 -1.95 -8.51 8.67
CA ALA A 84 -3.18 -8.64 7.89
C ALA A 84 -3.03 -9.68 6.76
N ARG A 85 -1.93 -9.62 5.99
CA ARG A 85 -1.60 -10.59 4.92
C ARG A 85 -1.47 -12.02 5.44
N ARG A 86 -0.87 -12.19 6.62
CA ARG A 86 -0.76 -13.49 7.31
C ARG A 86 -2.04 -13.92 8.03
N ARG A 87 -3.11 -13.13 7.93
CA ARG A 87 -4.39 -13.40 8.61
C ARG A 87 -4.27 -13.55 10.13
N GLU A 88 -3.35 -12.81 10.73
CA GLU A 88 -3.15 -12.74 12.19
C GLU A 88 -4.12 -11.75 12.84
N ILE A 89 -4.65 -10.79 12.07
CA ILE A 89 -5.66 -9.83 12.46
C ILE A 89 -6.87 -9.87 11.52
N ASP A 90 -8.03 -9.56 12.05
CA ASP A 90 -9.30 -9.55 11.30
C ASP A 90 -9.83 -8.12 11.11
N VAL A 91 -9.30 -7.13 11.87
CA VAL A 91 -9.67 -5.71 11.75
C VAL A 91 -8.50 -4.82 12.16
N VAL A 92 -8.33 -3.72 11.44
CA VAL A 92 -7.42 -2.62 11.78
C VAL A 92 -8.22 -1.48 12.41
N VAL A 93 -7.79 -0.97 13.56
CA VAL A 93 -8.39 0.18 14.23
C VAL A 93 -7.37 1.31 14.31
N VAL A 94 -7.75 2.48 13.82
CA VAL A 94 -6.92 3.69 13.86
C VAL A 94 -7.64 4.82 14.57
N TRP A 95 -6.88 5.78 15.09
CA TRP A 95 -7.46 6.97 15.69
C TRP A 95 -8.05 7.91 14.62
N ARG A 96 -7.27 8.19 13.54
CA ARG A 96 -7.63 9.09 12.43
C ARG A 96 -7.09 8.58 11.10
N LEU A 97 -7.79 8.86 10.00
CA LEU A 97 -7.40 8.48 8.65
C LEU A 97 -6.07 9.12 8.20
N ASP A 98 -5.85 10.40 8.56
CA ASP A 98 -4.62 11.12 8.21
C ASP A 98 -3.37 10.56 8.92
N ARG A 99 -3.57 9.79 9.97
CA ARG A 99 -2.48 9.07 10.65
C ARG A 99 -2.15 7.75 9.96
N TRP A 100 -3.10 7.17 9.24
CA TRP A 100 -2.91 5.93 8.47
C TRP A 100 -2.30 6.17 7.09
N GLY A 101 -2.92 6.98 6.22
CA GLY A 101 -2.45 7.30 4.87
C GLY A 101 -1.37 8.40 4.83
N ARG A 102 -0.48 8.36 3.82
CA ARG A 102 0.48 9.46 3.50
C ARG A 102 -0.16 10.47 2.55
N SER A 103 -1.05 9.98 1.72
CA SER A 103 -1.83 10.71 0.75
C SER A 103 -3.18 10.02 0.61
N VAL A 104 -4.12 10.67 -0.04
CA VAL A 104 -5.41 10.04 -0.38
C VAL A 104 -5.19 8.76 -1.19
N THR A 105 -4.30 8.78 -2.16
CA THR A 105 -3.98 7.60 -2.98
C THR A 105 -3.42 6.43 -2.16
N ASP A 106 -2.49 6.70 -1.22
CA ASP A 106 -1.92 5.67 -0.33
C ASP A 106 -2.98 5.13 0.64
N LEU A 107 -3.84 6.02 1.18
CA LEU A 107 -4.98 5.62 2.01
C LEU A 107 -5.91 4.67 1.26
N LEU A 108 -6.37 5.07 0.07
CA LEU A 108 -7.29 4.26 -0.73
C LEU A 108 -6.67 2.92 -1.15
N ALA A 109 -5.40 2.91 -1.54
CA ALA A 109 -4.70 1.67 -1.90
C ALA A 109 -4.64 0.69 -0.71
N THR A 110 -4.31 1.18 0.49
CA THR A 110 -4.25 0.31 1.68
C THR A 110 -5.62 -0.16 2.15
N LEU A 111 -6.67 0.68 2.04
CA LEU A 111 -8.04 0.26 2.33
C LEU A 111 -8.55 -0.80 1.34
N GLN A 112 -8.21 -0.68 0.06
CA GLN A 112 -8.52 -1.69 -0.96
C GLN A 112 -7.82 -3.02 -0.67
N GLU A 113 -6.54 -2.97 -0.29
CA GLU A 113 -5.77 -4.16 0.08
C GLU A 113 -6.39 -4.87 1.29
N LEU A 114 -6.71 -4.12 2.36
CA LEU A 114 -7.38 -4.69 3.54
C LEU A 114 -8.74 -5.32 3.18
N ALA A 115 -9.53 -4.65 2.34
CA ALA A 115 -10.81 -5.17 1.88
C ALA A 115 -10.64 -6.48 1.07
N HIS A 116 -9.63 -6.55 0.20
CA HIS A 116 -9.29 -7.75 -0.58
C HIS A 116 -8.86 -8.91 0.33
N LEU A 117 -8.11 -8.61 1.39
CA LEU A 117 -7.71 -9.60 2.40
C LEU A 117 -8.87 -10.04 3.32
N GLY A 118 -10.03 -9.37 3.24
CA GLY A 118 -11.17 -9.60 4.13
C GLY A 118 -10.94 -9.04 5.54
N VAL A 119 -10.00 -8.09 5.70
CA VAL A 119 -9.68 -7.43 6.96
C VAL A 119 -10.47 -6.14 7.06
N GLY A 120 -11.24 -5.96 8.14
CA GLY A 120 -12.01 -4.75 8.41
C GLY A 120 -11.11 -3.56 8.72
N PHE A 121 -11.64 -2.35 8.58
CA PHE A 121 -10.93 -1.11 8.96
C PHE A 121 -11.88 -0.17 9.68
N VAL A 122 -11.42 0.41 10.78
CA VAL A 122 -12.19 1.37 11.59
C VAL A 122 -11.33 2.59 11.89
N SER A 123 -11.86 3.78 11.63
CA SER A 123 -11.32 5.05 12.10
C SER A 123 -12.27 5.69 13.09
N LEU A 124 -11.76 6.01 14.30
CA LEU A 124 -12.62 6.45 15.39
C LEU A 124 -13.12 7.89 15.24
N THR A 125 -12.24 8.78 14.76
CA THR A 125 -12.54 10.22 14.69
C THR A 125 -13.52 10.53 13.56
N GLU A 126 -13.38 9.88 12.41
CA GLU A 126 -14.26 10.07 11.26
C GLU A 126 -15.49 9.15 11.30
N ALA A 127 -15.67 8.37 12.37
CA ALA A 127 -16.75 7.39 12.52
C ALA A 127 -16.86 6.43 11.30
N LEU A 128 -15.73 6.14 10.65
CA LEU A 128 -15.67 5.25 9.50
C LEU A 128 -15.49 3.81 9.97
N ASP A 129 -16.47 2.95 9.70
CA ASP A 129 -16.44 1.52 10.06
C ASP A 129 -16.70 0.65 8.83
N LEU A 130 -15.63 0.17 8.19
CA LEU A 130 -15.70 -0.70 7.01
C LEU A 130 -16.03 -2.17 7.37
N THR A 131 -16.26 -2.49 8.63
CA THR A 131 -16.77 -3.82 9.02
C THR A 131 -18.28 -3.95 8.81
N THR A 132 -18.99 -2.83 8.69
CA THR A 132 -20.44 -2.77 8.45
C THR A 132 -20.78 -2.90 6.96
N PRO A 133 -21.99 -3.33 6.59
CA PRO A 133 -22.45 -3.34 5.20
C PRO A 133 -22.37 -1.96 4.53
N ALA A 134 -22.81 -0.91 5.22
CA ALA A 134 -22.73 0.47 4.73
C ALA A 134 -21.29 0.93 4.54
N GLY A 135 -20.40 0.63 5.49
CA GLY A 135 -18.98 0.92 5.38
C GLY A 135 -18.32 0.18 4.21
N ARG A 136 -18.66 -1.08 3.96
CA ARG A 136 -18.17 -1.82 2.78
C ARG A 136 -18.63 -1.20 1.47
N ALA A 137 -19.90 -0.76 1.38
CA ALA A 137 -20.38 -0.02 0.21
C ALA A 137 -19.60 1.28 0.00
N MET A 138 -19.32 2.02 1.07
CA MET A 138 -18.48 3.23 1.04
C MET A 138 -17.06 2.90 0.54
N ALA A 139 -16.44 1.82 1.02
CA ALA A 139 -15.13 1.37 0.53
C ALA A 139 -15.15 1.07 -0.97
N GLY A 140 -16.22 0.47 -1.48
CA GLY A 140 -16.43 0.24 -2.91
C GLY A 140 -16.47 1.55 -3.72
N LEU A 141 -17.20 2.55 -3.25
CA LEU A 141 -17.24 3.88 -3.86
C LEU A 141 -15.87 4.56 -3.86
N LEU A 142 -15.16 4.53 -2.73
CA LEU A 142 -13.81 5.07 -2.61
C LEU A 142 -12.84 4.38 -3.58
N ALA A 143 -13.00 3.08 -3.81
CA ALA A 143 -12.22 2.33 -4.78
C ALA A 143 -12.42 2.84 -6.21
N ILE A 144 -13.67 3.08 -6.63
CA ILE A 144 -14.03 3.62 -7.94
C ILE A 144 -13.43 5.04 -8.11
N PHE A 145 -13.54 5.90 -7.11
CA PHE A 145 -12.94 7.24 -7.16
C PHE A 145 -11.41 7.18 -7.27
N ALA A 146 -10.75 6.27 -6.57
CA ALA A 146 -9.30 6.10 -6.66
C ALA A 146 -8.85 5.63 -8.05
N GLU A 147 -9.63 4.82 -8.72
CA GLU A 147 -9.36 4.38 -10.09
C GLU A 147 -9.54 5.53 -11.09
N PHE A 148 -10.63 6.28 -10.98
CA PHE A 148 -10.90 7.45 -11.78
C PHE A 148 -9.80 8.52 -11.64
N GLU A 149 -9.34 8.81 -10.41
CA GLU A 149 -8.25 9.77 -10.18
C GLU A 149 -6.94 9.30 -10.84
N ARG A 150 -6.62 7.99 -10.78
CA ARG A 150 -5.46 7.42 -11.48
C ARG A 150 -5.56 7.55 -13.00
N GLU A 151 -6.75 7.38 -13.57
CA GLU A 151 -6.96 7.55 -15.02
C GLU A 151 -6.74 9.00 -15.45
N ILE A 152 -7.32 9.96 -14.73
CA ILE A 152 -7.11 11.39 -15.01
C ILE A 152 -5.60 11.75 -14.93
N LEU A 153 -4.88 11.24 -13.92
CA LEU A 153 -3.44 11.47 -13.80
C LEU A 153 -2.66 10.87 -14.97
N ARG A 154 -3.03 9.67 -15.44
CA ARG A 154 -2.42 9.03 -16.63
C ARG A 154 -2.68 9.83 -17.88
N GLU A 155 -3.90 10.32 -18.09
CA GLU A 155 -4.25 11.15 -19.23
C GLU A 155 -3.48 12.47 -19.24
N ARG A 156 -3.41 13.18 -18.10
CA ARG A 156 -2.62 14.40 -17.97
C ARG A 156 -1.14 14.15 -18.25
N THR A 157 -0.58 13.05 -17.75
CA THR A 157 0.81 12.68 -18.00
C THR A 157 1.04 12.40 -19.47
N ARG A 158 0.15 11.64 -20.15
CA ARG A 158 0.24 11.37 -21.58
C ARG A 158 0.16 12.66 -22.40
N ALA A 159 -0.80 13.53 -22.09
CA ALA A 159 -0.95 14.82 -22.76
C ALA A 159 0.30 15.69 -22.56
N GLY A 160 0.85 15.75 -21.37
CA GLY A 160 2.09 16.46 -21.08
C GLY A 160 3.31 15.91 -21.83
N LEU A 161 3.41 14.58 -21.97
CA LEU A 161 4.48 13.94 -22.77
C LEU A 161 4.33 14.23 -24.27
N VAL A 162 3.10 14.22 -24.80
CA VAL A 162 2.84 14.62 -26.19
C VAL A 162 3.23 16.06 -26.43
N GLN A 163 2.79 16.98 -25.55
CA GLN A 163 3.14 18.40 -25.65
C GLN A 163 4.65 18.63 -25.55
N ALA A 164 5.34 17.93 -24.66
CA ALA A 164 6.79 18.01 -24.53
C ALA A 164 7.51 17.56 -25.81
N ARG A 165 7.00 16.50 -26.50
CA ARG A 165 7.54 16.05 -27.79
C ARG A 165 7.30 17.09 -28.90
N LEU A 166 6.10 17.67 -28.95
CA LEU A 166 5.78 18.73 -29.91
C LEU A 166 6.67 19.96 -29.71
N ASN A 167 7.02 20.27 -28.47
CA ASN A 167 7.95 21.33 -28.12
C ASN A 167 9.44 20.93 -28.33
N GLY A 168 9.72 19.83 -29.01
CA GLY A 168 11.09 19.37 -29.30
C GLY A 168 11.85 18.83 -28.09
N LYS A 169 11.21 18.67 -26.92
CA LYS A 169 11.88 18.12 -25.73
C LYS A 169 12.13 16.63 -25.91
N ARG A 170 13.37 16.22 -25.78
CA ARG A 170 13.74 14.80 -25.76
C ARG A 170 13.32 14.17 -24.42
N LEU A 171 12.48 13.15 -24.51
CA LEU A 171 12.04 12.40 -23.33
C LEU A 171 13.00 11.25 -23.05
N GLY A 172 13.13 10.88 -21.79
CA GLY A 172 13.96 9.77 -21.33
C GLY A 172 15.22 10.23 -20.58
N ARG A 173 16.14 9.28 -20.33
CA ARG A 173 17.37 9.54 -19.58
C ARG A 173 18.25 10.57 -20.34
N PRO A 174 18.74 11.62 -19.66
CA PRO A 174 19.66 12.59 -20.27
C PRO A 174 20.89 11.90 -20.88
N GLN A 175 21.30 12.33 -22.06
CA GLN A 175 22.49 11.80 -22.72
C GLN A 175 23.76 12.50 -22.23
N THR A 176 24.08 12.34 -20.94
CA THR A 176 25.27 12.94 -20.33
C THR A 176 26.57 12.58 -21.07
N ALA A 177 26.71 11.33 -21.50
CA ALA A 177 27.84 10.90 -22.29
C ALA A 177 27.89 11.51 -23.70
N GLY A 178 26.76 11.92 -24.27
CA GLY A 178 26.71 12.62 -25.58
C GLY A 178 27.36 13.99 -25.54
N LEU A 179 27.29 14.70 -24.44
CA LEU A 179 27.98 16.00 -24.24
C LEU A 179 29.52 15.89 -24.32
N GLN A 180 30.05 14.71 -24.00
CA GLN A 180 31.47 14.41 -24.00
C GLN A 180 31.94 13.69 -25.30
N ALA A 181 31.05 13.59 -26.32
CA ALA A 181 31.34 12.83 -27.54
C ALA A 181 32.60 13.28 -28.25
N THR A 182 32.85 14.58 -28.33
CA THR A 182 34.03 15.16 -28.95
C THR A 182 35.33 14.76 -28.20
N GLU A 183 35.29 14.83 -26.88
CA GLU A 183 36.45 14.45 -26.06
C GLU A 183 36.72 12.95 -26.09
N ILE A 184 35.66 12.13 -26.05
CA ILE A 184 35.75 10.66 -26.22
C ILE A 184 36.46 10.30 -27.53
N ARG A 185 36.06 10.95 -28.64
CA ARG A 185 36.66 10.68 -29.95
C ARG A 185 38.10 11.18 -30.02
N LYS A 186 38.43 12.33 -29.41
CA LYS A 186 39.77 12.87 -29.30
C LYS A 186 40.69 11.93 -28.54
N MET A 187 40.32 11.51 -27.35
CA MET A 187 41.10 10.57 -26.54
C MET A 187 41.29 9.20 -27.25
N HIS A 188 40.28 8.73 -27.94
CA HIS A 188 40.39 7.47 -28.69
C HIS A 188 41.37 7.58 -29.88
N ARG A 189 41.37 8.70 -30.63
CA ARG A 189 42.34 8.97 -31.70
C ARG A 189 43.74 9.09 -31.16
N ALA A 190 43.94 9.59 -29.92
CA ALA A 190 45.21 9.64 -29.24
C ALA A 190 45.69 8.29 -28.68
N GLY A 191 44.97 7.18 -29.00
CA GLY A 191 45.37 5.83 -28.59
C GLY A 191 44.83 5.40 -27.20
N THR A 192 44.07 6.22 -26.52
CA THR A 192 43.54 5.87 -25.18
C THR A 192 42.52 4.74 -25.31
N SER A 193 42.62 3.71 -24.46
CA SER A 193 41.72 2.56 -24.49
C SER A 193 40.27 2.96 -24.06
N LYS A 194 39.25 2.26 -24.58
CA LYS A 194 37.84 2.52 -24.26
C LYS A 194 37.54 2.40 -22.76
N SER A 195 38.25 1.56 -22.05
CA SER A 195 38.11 1.39 -20.59
C SER A 195 38.70 2.58 -19.83
N GLU A 196 39.85 3.07 -20.27
CA GLU A 196 40.50 4.23 -19.68
C GLU A 196 39.72 5.53 -19.94
N ILE A 197 39.16 5.71 -21.15
CA ILE A 197 38.24 6.81 -21.47
C ILE A 197 37.02 6.77 -20.55
N ALA A 198 36.41 5.63 -20.37
CA ALA A 198 35.27 5.45 -19.48
C ALA A 198 35.59 5.87 -18.05
N ARG A 199 36.76 5.47 -17.53
CA ARG A 199 37.24 5.81 -16.20
C ARG A 199 37.52 7.30 -16.02
N ARG A 200 38.25 7.93 -16.97
CA ARG A 200 38.61 9.35 -16.91
C ARG A 200 37.42 10.29 -17.01
N LEU A 201 36.40 9.92 -17.79
CA LEU A 201 35.21 10.75 -18.01
C LEU A 201 34.03 10.35 -17.11
N GLU A 202 34.24 9.41 -16.20
CA GLU A 202 33.21 8.89 -15.26
C GLU A 202 31.91 8.44 -15.95
N ILE A 203 32.04 7.82 -17.12
CA ILE A 203 30.91 7.30 -17.90
C ILE A 203 31.00 5.80 -18.12
N GLY A 204 29.86 5.18 -18.41
CA GLY A 204 29.83 3.74 -18.70
C GLY A 204 30.61 3.38 -19.98
N ARG A 205 31.39 2.31 -19.95
CA ARG A 205 32.14 1.76 -21.12
C ARG A 205 31.23 1.48 -22.32
N THR A 206 29.98 1.10 -22.09
CA THR A 206 28.96 0.91 -23.13
C THR A 206 28.61 2.23 -23.84
N SER A 207 28.58 3.34 -23.09
CA SER A 207 28.35 4.68 -23.66
C SER A 207 29.52 5.10 -24.55
N VAL A 208 30.77 4.84 -24.14
CA VAL A 208 31.95 5.08 -24.96
C VAL A 208 31.88 4.29 -26.27
N ARG A 209 31.58 2.99 -26.21
CA ARG A 209 31.41 2.15 -27.40
C ARG A 209 30.35 2.66 -28.36
N ARG A 210 29.19 3.05 -27.83
CA ARG A 210 28.10 3.59 -28.65
C ARG A 210 28.50 4.88 -29.36
N ILE A 211 29.12 5.84 -28.64
CA ILE A 211 29.55 7.12 -29.22
C ILE A 211 30.63 6.93 -30.30
N LEU A 212 31.51 5.97 -30.14
CA LEU A 212 32.54 5.65 -31.14
C LEU A 212 31.97 4.91 -32.36
N ALA A 213 30.86 4.18 -32.20
CA ALA A 213 30.16 3.50 -33.28
C ALA A 213 29.21 4.41 -34.08
N GLU A 214 28.76 5.51 -33.49
CA GLU A 214 27.88 6.49 -34.16
C GLU A 214 28.70 7.30 -35.19
N PRO A 215 28.29 7.35 -36.49
CA PRO A 215 28.94 8.19 -37.47
C PRO A 215 28.85 9.67 -37.05
N ILE A 216 29.88 10.43 -37.37
CA ILE A 216 29.89 11.87 -37.08
C ILE A 216 28.78 12.51 -37.93
N SER A 217 27.63 12.81 -37.33
CA SER A 217 26.64 13.64 -38.00
C SER A 217 27.27 15.01 -38.24
N ARG A 218 27.62 15.28 -39.51
CA ARG A 218 27.97 16.63 -39.94
C ARG A 218 26.78 17.52 -39.58
N GLY A 219 27.04 18.51 -38.74
CA GLY A 219 26.03 19.46 -38.27
C GLY A 219 25.21 19.98 -39.46
N ARG A 220 23.89 19.89 -39.33
CA ARG A 220 23.02 20.74 -40.14
C ARG A 220 23.32 22.19 -39.75
N ALA A 221 23.92 22.92 -40.63
CA ALA A 221 24.01 24.37 -40.62
C ALA A 221 22.62 24.99 -40.62
#